data_504f9fc1264e163c5f1de776726818fa
#
_entry.id   504f9fc1264e163c5f1de776726818fa
#
_cell.length_a   1.000
_cell.length_b   1.000
_cell.length_c   1.000
_cell.angle_alpha   90.00
_cell.angle_beta   90.00
_cell.angle_gamma   90.00
#
_symmetry.space_group_name_H-M   'P 1'
#
loop_
_entity.id
_entity.type
_entity.pdbx_description
1 polymer ?
#
loop_
_entity_poly.entity_id
_entity_poly.type
_entity_poly.pdbx_seq_one_letter_code
_entity_poly.pdbx_strand_id
1 'polypeptide(L)'
;MTDFAATGQLLGTVVAVQANFYRVQLDQKQGEIGEMGDRDSHLPYPPLLLCTRRTRLKKIGQQVMVGDRVVVEEPDWAGGRGAIADVLPRHSELDRPAIANVNQILLVFAVADPPLEPYQLSRFLIKAESTSLDVLLCLNKSDLISELEQQKVSDRLLGWGYEPIFISVKDGINTDQAGKYLSNKITVIAGPSGVGKSSLINTLIDSAKLRVGEVSGKLARGRHTTRHIELFELPNGGLLADTPGFNQPDMDCVPEELIYYFPEARKRLAVASCRFSDCLHRDEPECVVRGDWERYEHYLEFLDAAIAHQTQLHQQADPESSMKLKSKSKGKGQSQYEPKLESKKYRRISRKTQLQDLQELYRDEE
;
A
#
# COMPACT_ATOMS: atom_id res chain seq x y z
N MET A 1 -6.84 -21.07 -15.79
CA MET A 1 -5.43 -20.77 -15.58
C MET A 1 -4.70 -21.30 -16.81
N THR A 2 -4.33 -20.43 -17.73
CA THR A 2 -3.52 -20.79 -18.89
C THR A 2 -2.08 -21.01 -18.40
N ASP A 3 -1.55 -22.17 -18.65
CA ASP A 3 -0.23 -22.63 -18.20
C ASP A 3 0.86 -21.90 -19.05
N PHE A 4 1.24 -20.68 -18.66
CA PHE A 4 2.26 -19.88 -19.34
C PHE A 4 3.67 -20.47 -19.22
N ALA A 5 3.89 -21.39 -18.29
CA ALA A 5 5.18 -22.08 -18.12
C ALA A 5 5.54 -23.00 -19.30
N ALA A 6 4.55 -23.44 -20.08
CA ALA A 6 4.76 -24.38 -21.21
C ALA A 6 5.29 -23.70 -22.49
N THR A 7 5.35 -22.36 -22.57
CA THR A 7 5.66 -21.63 -23.83
C THR A 7 7.11 -21.14 -23.94
N GLY A 8 8.01 -21.48 -23.01
CA GLY A 8 9.39 -20.99 -23.03
C GLY A 8 9.55 -19.49 -22.80
N GLN A 9 8.49 -18.82 -22.33
CA GLN A 9 8.49 -17.40 -22.03
C GLN A 9 9.25 -17.11 -20.74
N LEU A 10 9.98 -15.99 -20.69
CA LEU A 10 10.64 -15.51 -19.47
C LEU A 10 9.63 -14.77 -18.62
N LEU A 11 9.40 -15.30 -17.42
CA LEU A 11 8.55 -14.66 -16.40
C LEU A 11 9.42 -13.98 -15.35
N GLY A 12 8.88 -12.90 -14.77
CA GLY A 12 9.56 -12.21 -13.70
C GLY A 12 8.62 -11.30 -12.90
N THR A 13 9.14 -10.77 -11.80
CA THR A 13 8.45 -9.81 -10.95
C THR A 13 9.10 -8.44 -11.06
N VAL A 14 8.29 -7.39 -11.20
CA VAL A 14 8.76 -6.01 -11.19
C VAL A 14 9.12 -5.62 -9.76
N VAL A 15 10.42 -5.45 -9.48
CA VAL A 15 10.91 -5.11 -8.13
C VAL A 15 11.10 -3.62 -7.90
N ALA A 16 11.27 -2.84 -8.96
CA ALA A 16 11.33 -1.38 -8.86
C ALA A 16 10.86 -0.72 -10.16
N VAL A 17 10.30 0.49 -10.02
CA VAL A 17 9.85 1.32 -11.14
C VAL A 17 10.52 2.69 -11.03
N GLN A 18 11.20 3.11 -12.08
CA GLN A 18 11.84 4.42 -12.17
C GLN A 18 11.53 5.08 -13.51
N ALA A 19 10.65 6.02 -13.52
CA ALA A 19 10.13 6.67 -14.72
C ALA A 19 9.56 5.64 -15.74
N ASN A 20 10.23 5.42 -16.86
CA ASN A 20 9.83 4.46 -17.90
C ASN A 20 10.62 3.15 -17.87
N PHE A 21 11.43 2.95 -16.85
CA PHE A 21 12.26 1.77 -16.67
C PHE A 21 11.74 0.93 -15.51
N TYR A 22 11.81 -0.39 -15.66
CA TYR A 22 11.31 -1.38 -14.74
C TYR A 22 12.43 -2.37 -14.44
N ARG A 23 12.81 -2.51 -13.20
CA ARG A 23 13.72 -3.57 -12.77
C ARG A 23 12.90 -4.83 -12.58
N VAL A 24 13.17 -5.84 -13.36
CA VAL A 24 12.45 -7.11 -13.34
C VAL A 24 13.39 -8.20 -12.89
N GLN A 25 13.02 -8.86 -11.80
CA GLN A 25 13.68 -10.07 -11.30
C GLN A 25 13.04 -11.27 -11.99
N LEU A 26 13.83 -12.01 -12.77
CA LEU A 26 13.34 -13.18 -13.48
C LEU A 26 13.18 -14.36 -12.52
N ASP A 27 12.22 -15.22 -12.83
CA ASP A 27 12.03 -16.47 -12.10
C ASP A 27 13.19 -17.44 -12.34
N GLN A 28 13.50 -18.22 -11.32
CA GLN A 28 14.39 -19.36 -11.47
C GLN A 28 13.69 -20.45 -12.28
N LYS A 29 14.27 -20.90 -13.39
CA LYS A 29 13.77 -22.08 -14.09
C LYS A 29 14.04 -23.31 -13.21
N GLN A 30 13.00 -23.95 -12.75
CA GLN A 30 13.13 -25.28 -12.14
C GLN A 30 13.60 -26.27 -13.23
N GLY A 31 14.86 -26.69 -13.18
CA GLY A 31 15.38 -27.74 -14.04
C GLY A 31 16.74 -27.54 -14.69
N GLU A 32 17.28 -26.33 -14.68
CA GLU A 32 18.62 -26.08 -15.29
C GLU A 32 19.73 -25.86 -14.21
N ILE A 33 19.79 -26.73 -13.19
CA ILE A 33 20.97 -26.88 -12.30
C ILE A 33 21.94 -27.86 -12.93
N GLY A 34 22.03 -27.90 -14.23
CA GLY A 34 22.96 -28.72 -14.99
C GLY A 34 23.47 -27.93 -16.18
N GLU A 35 24.79 -27.63 -16.17
CA GLU A 35 25.58 -27.32 -17.33
C GLU A 35 25.63 -25.89 -17.91
N MET A 36 25.14 -24.84 -17.28
CA MET A 36 25.62 -23.49 -17.61
C MET A 36 26.58 -22.95 -16.54
N GLY A 37 27.62 -23.73 -16.32
CA GLY A 37 28.82 -23.30 -15.58
C GLY A 37 29.76 -22.44 -16.42
N ASP A 38 29.23 -21.47 -17.15
CA ASP A 38 30.07 -20.46 -17.78
C ASP A 38 30.37 -19.36 -16.77
N ARG A 39 31.61 -19.35 -16.27
CA ARG A 39 32.14 -18.51 -15.20
C ARG A 39 32.20 -17.02 -15.52
N ASP A 40 31.59 -16.59 -16.63
CA ASP A 40 31.68 -15.22 -17.15
C ASP A 40 30.38 -14.42 -17.12
N SER A 41 29.25 -14.94 -16.56
CA SER A 41 28.07 -14.11 -16.39
C SER A 41 28.17 -13.26 -15.14
N HIS A 42 28.51 -11.98 -15.27
CA HIS A 42 28.53 -10.97 -14.19
C HIS A 42 27.14 -10.58 -13.69
N LEU A 43 26.09 -11.27 -14.10
CA LEU A 43 24.72 -10.97 -13.67
C LEU A 43 24.42 -11.66 -12.33
N PRO A 44 23.81 -10.96 -11.36
CA PRO A 44 23.35 -11.56 -10.11
C PRO A 44 22.31 -12.65 -10.42
N TYR A 45 22.30 -13.71 -9.62
CA TYR A 45 21.32 -14.79 -9.73
C TYR A 45 20.30 -14.70 -8.60
N PRO A 46 18.97 -14.66 -8.87
CA PRO A 46 18.31 -14.66 -10.20
C PRO A 46 18.59 -13.40 -11.02
N PRO A 47 18.61 -13.50 -12.36
CA PRO A 47 19.01 -12.37 -13.20
C PRO A 47 18.03 -11.23 -13.10
N LEU A 48 18.57 -10.02 -12.90
CA LEU A 48 17.83 -8.77 -12.80
C LEU A 48 18.00 -7.99 -14.10
N LEU A 49 16.89 -7.73 -14.80
CA LEU A 49 16.89 -7.00 -16.06
C LEU A 49 16.29 -5.60 -15.91
N LEU A 50 16.88 -4.62 -16.58
CA LEU A 50 16.30 -3.30 -16.76
C LEU A 50 15.42 -3.29 -18.00
N CYS A 51 14.12 -3.32 -17.81
CA CYS A 51 13.12 -3.46 -18.87
C CYS A 51 12.42 -2.16 -19.22
N THR A 52 11.93 -2.08 -20.46
CA THR A 52 10.99 -1.04 -20.91
C THR A 52 9.69 -1.68 -21.35
N ARG A 53 8.56 -0.93 -21.29
CA ARG A 53 7.27 -1.45 -21.80
C ARG A 53 7.23 -1.44 -23.31
N ARG A 54 6.73 -2.52 -23.92
CA ARG A 54 6.39 -2.57 -25.35
C ARG A 54 5.37 -1.48 -25.71
N THR A 55 5.46 -0.98 -26.92
CA THR A 55 4.57 0.06 -27.45
C THR A 55 3.09 -0.35 -27.39
N ARG A 56 2.79 -1.66 -27.55
CA ARG A 56 1.44 -2.20 -27.43
C ARG A 56 0.84 -1.90 -26.04
N LEU A 57 1.57 -2.19 -24.96
CA LEU A 57 1.11 -1.94 -23.58
C LEU A 57 0.87 -0.45 -23.31
N LYS A 58 1.73 0.41 -23.89
CA LYS A 58 1.54 1.87 -23.81
C LYS A 58 0.26 2.32 -24.50
N LYS A 59 -0.05 1.79 -25.68
CA LYS A 59 -1.24 2.14 -26.48
C LYS A 59 -2.54 1.72 -25.81
N ILE A 60 -2.59 0.57 -25.16
CA ILE A 60 -3.78 0.10 -24.41
C ILE A 60 -3.89 0.69 -23.01
N GLY A 61 -2.96 1.58 -22.61
CA GLY A 61 -2.98 2.21 -21.29
C GLY A 61 -2.61 1.27 -20.12
N GLN A 62 -2.06 0.08 -20.41
CA GLN A 62 -1.67 -0.87 -19.37
C GLN A 62 -0.56 -0.27 -18.50
N GLN A 63 -0.88 -0.02 -17.23
CA GLN A 63 0.10 0.41 -16.24
C GLN A 63 0.86 -0.80 -15.70
N VAL A 64 2.17 -0.60 -15.51
CA VAL A 64 3.04 -1.57 -14.82
C VAL A 64 3.47 -0.95 -13.52
N MET A 65 3.29 -1.68 -12.42
CA MET A 65 3.67 -1.25 -11.09
C MET A 65 4.59 -2.26 -10.41
N VAL A 66 5.15 -1.86 -9.29
CA VAL A 66 5.95 -2.75 -8.44
C VAL A 66 5.10 -3.94 -8.00
N GLY A 67 5.66 -5.14 -7.99
CA GLY A 67 4.96 -6.38 -7.68
C GLY A 67 4.25 -7.05 -8.87
N ASP A 68 4.14 -6.39 -10.02
CA ASP A 68 3.54 -7.03 -11.19
C ASP A 68 4.33 -8.24 -11.66
N ARG A 69 3.59 -9.29 -12.00
CA ARG A 69 4.11 -10.45 -12.72
C ARG A 69 4.07 -10.15 -14.21
N VAL A 70 5.20 -10.26 -14.87
CA VAL A 70 5.36 -9.83 -16.27
C VAL A 70 6.02 -10.89 -17.13
N VAL A 71 5.69 -10.85 -18.42
CA VAL A 71 6.38 -11.59 -19.48
C VAL A 71 7.47 -10.69 -20.04
N VAL A 72 8.70 -11.18 -20.07
CA VAL A 72 9.86 -10.49 -20.63
C VAL A 72 10.25 -11.12 -21.96
N GLU A 73 10.44 -10.29 -22.97
CA GLU A 73 10.93 -10.67 -24.30
C GLU A 73 12.24 -9.95 -24.62
N GLU A 74 12.93 -10.46 -25.62
CA GLU A 74 14.18 -9.90 -26.15
C GLU A 74 15.20 -9.58 -25.04
N PRO A 75 15.58 -10.59 -24.20
CA PRO A 75 16.58 -10.36 -23.18
C PRO A 75 17.97 -10.14 -23.82
N ASP A 76 18.54 -8.99 -23.53
CA ASP A 76 19.95 -8.71 -23.75
C ASP A 76 20.72 -9.06 -22.47
N TRP A 77 21.25 -10.25 -22.41
CA TRP A 77 21.98 -10.75 -21.24
C TRP A 77 23.26 -9.97 -20.97
N ALA A 78 23.96 -9.54 -22.02
CA ALA A 78 25.21 -8.78 -21.90
C ALA A 78 24.97 -7.36 -21.38
N GLY A 79 23.87 -6.72 -21.83
CA GLY A 79 23.48 -5.38 -21.40
C GLY A 79 22.56 -5.36 -20.18
N GLY A 80 22.11 -6.51 -19.67
CA GLY A 80 21.15 -6.59 -18.55
C GLY A 80 19.81 -5.93 -18.86
N ARG A 81 19.30 -6.03 -20.09
CA ARG A 81 18.10 -5.32 -20.57
C ARG A 81 17.05 -6.28 -21.10
N GLY A 82 15.81 -5.79 -21.20
CA GLY A 82 14.69 -6.54 -21.76
C GLY A 82 13.48 -5.67 -22.08
N ALA A 83 12.43 -6.30 -22.60
CA ALA A 83 11.17 -5.63 -22.88
C ALA A 83 10.01 -6.36 -22.17
N ILE A 84 9.19 -5.62 -21.42
CA ILE A 84 7.93 -6.14 -20.87
C ILE A 84 6.95 -6.24 -22.03
N ALA A 85 6.58 -7.47 -22.36
CA ALA A 85 5.66 -7.80 -23.44
C ALA A 85 4.22 -7.91 -22.95
N ASP A 86 4.03 -8.40 -21.71
CA ASP A 86 2.70 -8.53 -21.11
C ASP A 86 2.76 -8.42 -19.58
N VAL A 87 1.60 -8.11 -18.98
CA VAL A 87 1.40 -8.05 -17.53
C VAL A 87 0.33 -9.08 -17.17
N LEU A 88 0.68 -10.01 -16.29
CA LEU A 88 -0.24 -11.04 -15.85
C LEU A 88 -1.32 -10.46 -14.92
N PRO A 89 -2.49 -11.12 -14.82
CA PRO A 89 -3.56 -10.69 -13.93
C PRO A 89 -3.06 -10.55 -12.48
N ARG A 90 -3.40 -9.46 -11.83
CA ARG A 90 -3.12 -9.21 -10.43
C ARG A 90 -4.12 -9.97 -9.55
N HIS A 91 -3.66 -10.52 -8.43
CA HIS A 91 -4.54 -11.08 -7.41
C HIS A 91 -4.86 -10.08 -6.29
N SER A 92 -4.00 -9.06 -6.13
CA SER A 92 -4.22 -7.96 -5.20
C SER A 92 -3.58 -6.69 -5.74
N GLU A 93 -4.10 -5.54 -5.31
CA GLU A 93 -3.58 -4.23 -5.66
C GLU A 93 -3.76 -3.28 -4.47
N LEU A 94 -2.68 -2.63 -4.06
CA LEU A 94 -2.70 -1.54 -3.09
C LEU A 94 -2.53 -0.23 -3.83
N ASP A 95 -3.35 0.77 -3.50
CA ASP A 95 -3.26 2.11 -4.09
C ASP A 95 -2.16 2.96 -3.45
N ARG A 96 -2.00 2.82 -2.13
CA ARG A 96 -1.06 3.61 -1.33
C ARG A 96 -0.36 2.76 -0.29
N PRO A 97 0.85 2.32 -0.59
CA PRO A 97 1.63 2.52 -1.83
C PRO A 97 1.12 1.68 -2.99
N ALA A 98 1.36 2.14 -4.24
CA ALA A 98 0.94 1.43 -5.45
C ALA A 98 1.80 0.17 -5.67
N ILE A 99 1.35 -0.97 -5.16
CA ILE A 99 2.02 -2.27 -5.25
C ILE A 99 0.98 -3.34 -5.64
N ALA A 100 1.34 -4.16 -6.64
CA ALA A 100 0.55 -5.30 -7.07
C ALA A 100 0.99 -6.60 -6.37
N ASN A 101 0.08 -7.58 -6.33
CA ASN A 101 0.33 -8.95 -5.92
C ASN A 101 0.89 -9.09 -4.50
N VAL A 102 0.52 -8.18 -3.60
CA VAL A 102 0.86 -8.26 -2.19
C VAL A 102 0.10 -9.41 -1.54
N ASN A 103 0.78 -10.25 -0.78
CA ASN A 103 0.19 -11.39 -0.08
C ASN A 103 -0.20 -11.04 1.35
N GLN A 104 0.62 -10.19 2.02
CA GLN A 104 0.41 -9.92 3.44
C GLN A 104 1.00 -8.58 3.86
N ILE A 105 0.53 -8.07 4.99
CA ILE A 105 1.05 -6.88 5.67
C ILE A 105 1.74 -7.32 6.96
N LEU A 106 3.02 -6.98 7.11
CA LEU A 106 3.77 -7.13 8.35
C LEU A 106 3.66 -5.85 9.16
N LEU A 107 2.83 -5.87 10.20
CA LEU A 107 2.75 -4.77 11.16
C LEU A 107 3.82 -4.94 12.24
N VAL A 108 4.74 -3.98 12.32
CA VAL A 108 5.82 -3.99 13.32
C VAL A 108 5.54 -2.90 14.35
N PHE A 109 5.44 -3.31 15.61
CA PHE A 109 5.34 -2.45 16.79
C PHE A 109 6.46 -2.76 17.77
N ALA A 110 6.79 -1.84 18.66
CA ALA A 110 7.64 -2.11 19.79
C ALA A 110 6.76 -2.44 20.99
N VAL A 111 7.21 -3.38 21.85
CA VAL A 111 6.51 -3.65 23.11
C VAL A 111 6.80 -2.56 24.14
N ALA A 112 7.99 -1.93 24.03
CA ALA A 112 8.43 -0.79 24.83
C ALA A 112 9.37 0.09 23.99
N ASP A 113 9.44 1.38 24.33
CA ASP A 113 10.33 2.39 23.71
C ASP A 113 10.28 2.44 22.15
N PRO A 114 9.20 2.97 21.55
CA PRO A 114 8.04 3.59 22.18
C PRO A 114 7.09 2.57 22.81
N PRO A 115 6.26 2.98 23.76
CA PRO A 115 5.27 2.09 24.36
C PRO A 115 4.23 1.62 23.34
N LEU A 116 3.71 0.41 23.58
CA LEU A 116 2.65 -0.16 22.74
C LEU A 116 1.31 0.51 23.07
N GLU A 117 0.91 1.47 22.24
CA GLU A 117 -0.33 2.21 22.39
C GLU A 117 -1.52 1.45 21.74
N PRO A 118 -2.52 0.98 22.51
CA PRO A 118 -3.61 0.15 22.01
C PRO A 118 -4.44 0.81 20.93
N TYR A 119 -4.72 2.10 21.07
CA TYR A 119 -5.48 2.86 20.08
C TYR A 119 -4.72 3.01 18.75
N GLN A 120 -3.43 3.33 18.82
CA GLN A 120 -2.58 3.39 17.65
C GLN A 120 -2.49 2.04 16.95
N LEU A 121 -2.30 0.96 17.73
CA LEU A 121 -2.28 -0.41 17.17
C LEU A 121 -3.61 -0.74 16.48
N SER A 122 -4.75 -0.44 17.12
CA SER A 122 -6.08 -0.66 16.51
C SER A 122 -6.22 0.06 15.17
N ARG A 123 -5.73 1.29 15.06
CA ARG A 123 -5.78 2.07 13.82
C ARG A 123 -5.00 1.42 12.68
N PHE A 124 -3.81 0.90 12.98
CA PHE A 124 -3.01 0.16 11.99
C PHE A 124 -3.64 -1.18 11.60
N LEU A 125 -4.18 -1.91 12.56
CA LEU A 125 -4.88 -3.18 12.33
C LEU A 125 -6.09 -2.99 11.42
N ILE A 126 -6.93 -1.98 11.69
CA ILE A 126 -8.10 -1.67 10.84
C ILE A 126 -7.67 -1.33 9.41
N LYS A 127 -6.61 -0.51 9.25
CA LYS A 127 -6.11 -0.19 7.91
C LYS A 127 -5.56 -1.42 7.21
N ALA A 128 -4.92 -2.34 7.91
CA ALA A 128 -4.46 -3.60 7.33
C ALA A 128 -5.64 -4.51 6.95
N GLU A 129 -6.62 -4.69 7.83
CA GLU A 129 -7.85 -5.48 7.59
C GLU A 129 -8.66 -4.93 6.40
N SER A 130 -8.69 -3.60 6.20
CA SER A 130 -9.40 -2.98 5.06
C SER A 130 -8.80 -3.33 3.69
N THR A 131 -7.60 -3.91 3.65
CA THR A 131 -6.97 -4.35 2.39
C THR A 131 -7.33 -5.77 2.00
N SER A 132 -8.01 -6.53 2.88
CA SER A 132 -8.30 -7.97 2.72
C SER A 132 -7.05 -8.85 2.54
N LEU A 133 -5.86 -8.36 2.95
CA LEU A 133 -4.61 -9.10 2.96
C LEU A 133 -4.39 -9.76 4.33
N ASP A 134 -3.58 -10.82 4.34
CA ASP A 134 -3.16 -11.44 5.60
C ASP A 134 -2.39 -10.42 6.46
N VAL A 135 -2.70 -10.38 7.76
CA VAL A 135 -2.04 -9.50 8.72
C VAL A 135 -1.13 -10.31 9.62
N LEU A 136 0.17 -10.02 9.58
CA LEU A 136 1.16 -10.57 10.49
C LEU A 136 1.58 -9.49 11.49
N LEU A 137 1.34 -9.71 12.78
CA LEU A 137 1.70 -8.77 13.83
C LEU A 137 3.02 -9.17 14.48
N CYS A 138 4.01 -8.28 14.39
CA CYS A 138 5.34 -8.47 14.94
C CYS A 138 5.63 -7.44 16.03
N LEU A 139 5.94 -7.92 17.24
CA LEU A 139 6.25 -7.09 18.41
C LEU A 139 7.75 -7.14 18.67
N ASN A 140 8.45 -6.07 18.27
CA ASN A 140 9.89 -5.92 18.42
C ASN A 140 10.28 -5.40 19.81
N LYS A 141 11.57 -5.50 20.11
CA LYS A 141 12.19 -5.12 21.41
C LYS A 141 11.65 -5.93 22.57
N SER A 142 11.37 -7.21 22.34
CA SER A 142 10.88 -8.14 23.35
C SER A 142 11.88 -8.32 24.52
N ASP A 143 13.16 -7.98 24.28
CA ASP A 143 14.22 -7.92 25.29
C ASP A 143 13.98 -6.89 26.40
N LEU A 144 13.08 -5.92 26.19
CA LEU A 144 12.79 -4.86 27.16
C LEU A 144 11.70 -5.21 28.17
N ILE A 145 11.02 -6.34 28.02
CA ILE A 145 9.95 -6.78 28.91
C ILE A 145 10.15 -8.24 29.35
N SER A 146 9.60 -8.60 30.50
CA SER A 146 9.65 -9.96 31.01
C SER A 146 8.74 -10.92 30.24
N GLU A 147 9.00 -12.24 30.32
CA GLU A 147 8.14 -13.26 29.72
C GLU A 147 6.69 -13.19 30.22
N LEU A 148 6.49 -12.85 31.49
CA LEU A 148 5.14 -12.66 32.05
C LEU A 148 4.40 -11.49 31.41
N GLU A 149 5.09 -10.40 31.10
CA GLU A 149 4.52 -9.25 30.39
C GLU A 149 4.27 -9.59 28.94
N GLN A 150 5.17 -10.34 28.28
CA GLN A 150 4.93 -10.84 26.91
C GLN A 150 3.65 -11.70 26.87
N GLN A 151 3.46 -12.60 27.85
CA GLN A 151 2.25 -13.43 27.93
C GLN A 151 1.00 -12.60 28.08
N LYS A 152 1.00 -11.57 28.95
CA LYS A 152 -0.16 -10.66 29.12
C LYS A 152 -0.51 -9.92 27.83
N VAL A 153 0.50 -9.43 27.11
CA VAL A 153 0.33 -8.75 25.82
C VAL A 153 -0.21 -9.75 24.78
N SER A 154 0.33 -10.96 24.75
CA SER A 154 -0.12 -12.04 23.86
C SER A 154 -1.58 -12.39 24.11
N ASP A 155 -1.98 -12.64 25.36
CA ASP A 155 -3.36 -12.97 25.72
C ASP A 155 -4.34 -11.89 25.32
N ARG A 156 -3.96 -10.62 25.52
CA ARG A 156 -4.76 -9.47 25.10
C ARG A 156 -4.96 -9.44 23.59
N LEU A 157 -3.89 -9.61 22.81
CA LEU A 157 -3.95 -9.56 21.35
C LEU A 157 -4.64 -10.77 20.73
N LEU A 158 -4.51 -11.94 21.35
CA LEU A 158 -5.30 -13.13 21.01
C LEU A 158 -6.80 -12.87 21.23
N GLY A 159 -7.17 -12.14 22.29
CA GLY A 159 -8.53 -11.66 22.51
C GLY A 159 -9.04 -10.78 21.38
N TRP A 160 -8.17 -9.97 20.78
CA TRP A 160 -8.48 -9.17 19.58
C TRP A 160 -8.51 -9.99 18.28
N GLY A 161 -8.01 -11.23 18.32
CA GLY A 161 -7.96 -12.12 17.15
C GLY A 161 -6.64 -12.13 16.41
N TYR A 162 -5.56 -11.63 17.03
CA TYR A 162 -4.22 -11.60 16.45
C TYR A 162 -3.24 -12.38 17.33
N GLU A 163 -2.46 -13.24 16.70
CA GLU A 163 -1.34 -13.95 17.33
C GLU A 163 -0.04 -13.19 17.06
N PRO A 164 0.57 -12.52 18.07
CA PRO A 164 1.75 -11.73 17.84
C PRO A 164 3.02 -12.60 17.82
N ILE A 165 4.00 -12.21 16.99
CA ILE A 165 5.35 -12.75 17.03
C ILE A 165 6.24 -11.78 17.81
N PHE A 166 6.77 -12.22 18.96
CA PHE A 166 7.73 -11.44 19.72
C PHE A 166 9.14 -11.63 19.16
N ILE A 167 9.80 -10.53 18.84
CA ILE A 167 11.18 -10.53 18.34
C ILE A 167 12.04 -9.54 19.11
N SER A 168 13.34 -9.77 19.13
CA SER A 168 14.35 -8.76 19.42
C SER A 168 15.34 -8.70 18.27
N VAL A 169 15.28 -7.65 17.48
CA VAL A 169 16.25 -7.42 16.41
C VAL A 169 17.65 -7.18 17.00
N LYS A 170 17.72 -6.55 18.16
CA LYS A 170 18.99 -6.27 18.87
C LYS A 170 19.71 -7.55 19.28
N ASP A 171 18.98 -8.52 19.83
CA ASP A 171 19.54 -9.76 20.37
C ASP A 171 19.37 -10.96 19.42
N GLY A 172 18.77 -10.77 18.24
CA GLY A 172 18.54 -11.81 17.26
C GLY A 172 17.43 -12.80 17.63
N ILE A 173 16.57 -12.49 18.62
CA ILE A 173 15.54 -13.39 19.11
C ILE A 173 14.39 -13.48 18.07
N ASN A 174 14.04 -14.68 17.63
CA ASN A 174 12.92 -15.01 16.73
C ASN A 174 12.93 -14.27 15.38
N THR A 175 14.02 -13.63 14.97
CA THR A 175 14.11 -12.94 13.66
C THR A 175 14.03 -13.93 12.50
N ASP A 176 14.63 -15.12 12.65
CA ASP A 176 14.53 -16.20 11.65
C ASP A 176 13.10 -16.74 11.53
N GLN A 177 12.37 -16.82 12.64
CA GLN A 177 10.96 -17.22 12.62
C GLN A 177 10.12 -16.20 11.86
N ALA A 178 10.30 -14.91 12.14
CA ALA A 178 9.65 -13.84 11.37
C ALA A 178 9.98 -13.98 9.88
N GLY A 179 11.24 -14.21 9.50
CA GLY A 179 11.68 -14.44 8.14
C GLY A 179 10.93 -15.60 7.46
N LYS A 180 10.69 -16.72 8.15
CA LYS A 180 9.97 -17.87 7.59
C LYS A 180 8.53 -17.54 7.16
N TYR A 181 7.83 -16.68 7.90
CA TYR A 181 6.47 -16.23 7.52
C TYR A 181 6.45 -15.37 6.25
N LEU A 182 7.59 -14.79 5.88
CA LEU A 182 7.73 -13.93 4.70
C LEU A 182 8.19 -14.70 3.44
N SER A 183 8.50 -16.00 3.58
CA SER A 183 9.03 -16.82 2.48
C SER A 183 8.07 -16.91 1.30
N ASN A 184 8.60 -16.69 0.09
CA ASN A 184 7.85 -16.76 -1.18
C ASN A 184 6.59 -15.86 -1.23
N LYS A 185 6.57 -14.77 -0.46
CA LYS A 185 5.47 -13.80 -0.41
C LYS A 185 5.96 -12.40 -0.72
N ILE A 186 5.10 -11.58 -1.31
CA ILE A 186 5.31 -10.14 -1.36
C ILE A 186 4.67 -9.56 -0.10
N THR A 187 5.50 -9.00 0.77
CA THR A 187 5.09 -8.46 2.08
C THR A 187 5.31 -6.96 2.14
N VAL A 188 4.30 -6.23 2.56
CA VAL A 188 4.40 -4.81 2.88
C VAL A 188 4.68 -4.66 4.37
N ILE A 189 5.77 -3.96 4.74
CA ILE A 189 6.06 -3.66 6.14
C ILE A 189 5.49 -2.31 6.54
N ALA A 190 4.82 -2.26 7.69
CA ALA A 190 4.17 -1.07 8.22
C ALA A 190 4.32 -0.98 9.74
N GLY A 191 4.05 0.21 10.30
CA GLY A 191 4.13 0.46 11.74
C GLY A 191 4.66 1.84 12.07
N PRO A 192 4.59 2.27 13.34
CA PRO A 192 5.04 3.59 13.79
C PRO A 192 6.54 3.83 13.58
N SER A 193 6.96 5.09 13.70
CA SER A 193 8.39 5.42 13.72
C SER A 193 9.05 4.93 15.01
N GLY A 194 10.33 4.55 14.93
CA GLY A 194 11.12 4.16 16.09
C GLY A 194 10.93 2.71 16.59
N VAL A 195 10.01 1.92 16.00
CA VAL A 195 9.76 0.52 16.42
C VAL A 195 10.81 -0.47 15.91
N GLY A 196 11.73 -0.05 15.03
CA GLY A 196 12.82 -0.88 14.52
C GLY A 196 12.56 -1.55 13.17
N LYS A 197 11.63 -1.04 12.34
CA LYS A 197 11.36 -1.58 10.98
C LYS A 197 12.62 -1.67 10.11
N SER A 198 13.35 -0.57 9.98
CA SER A 198 14.59 -0.54 9.17
C SER A 198 15.66 -1.48 9.70
N SER A 199 15.74 -1.65 11.03
CA SER A 199 16.67 -2.62 11.64
C SER A 199 16.24 -4.05 11.33
N LEU A 200 14.92 -4.36 11.38
CA LEU A 200 14.39 -5.66 11.00
C LEU A 200 14.66 -5.98 9.53
N ILE A 201 14.40 -5.02 8.62
CA ILE A 201 14.70 -5.16 7.19
C ILE A 201 16.18 -5.51 6.99
N ASN A 202 17.09 -4.76 7.61
CA ASN A 202 18.53 -5.01 7.51
C ASN A 202 18.95 -6.40 8.02
N THR A 203 18.29 -6.89 9.08
CA THR A 203 18.56 -8.22 9.63
C THR A 203 18.04 -9.32 8.71
N LEU A 204 16.89 -9.12 8.07
CA LEU A 204 16.29 -10.10 7.18
C LEU A 204 16.96 -10.16 5.80
N ILE A 205 17.64 -9.09 5.37
CA ILE A 205 18.34 -9.02 4.09
C ILE A 205 19.83 -9.22 4.30
N ASP A 206 20.32 -10.43 4.10
CA ASP A 206 21.69 -10.89 4.39
C ASP A 206 22.80 -10.15 3.60
N SER A 207 22.46 -9.47 2.49
CA SER A 207 23.42 -8.84 1.59
C SER A 207 23.28 -7.33 1.44
N ALA A 208 22.20 -6.75 1.90
CA ALA A 208 22.01 -5.32 1.82
C ALA A 208 22.75 -4.64 2.97
N LYS A 209 23.93 -4.14 2.70
CA LYS A 209 24.64 -3.14 3.54
C LYS A 209 23.83 -1.82 3.54
N LEU A 210 22.56 -1.90 3.85
CA LEU A 210 21.72 -0.74 4.11
C LEU A 210 22.14 -0.20 5.47
N ARG A 211 22.92 0.88 5.50
CA ARG A 211 23.15 1.61 6.74
C ARG A 211 21.80 2.09 7.25
N VAL A 212 21.48 1.80 8.51
CA VAL A 212 20.20 2.15 9.16
C VAL A 212 19.80 3.63 8.95
N GLY A 213 20.78 4.53 8.75
CA GLY A 213 20.56 5.93 8.37
C GLY A 213 20.22 6.18 6.89
N GLU A 214 20.48 5.24 5.98
CA GLU A 214 20.25 5.43 4.54
C GLU A 214 18.85 5.02 4.09
N VAL A 215 18.24 4.02 4.74
CA VAL A 215 16.85 3.59 4.43
C VAL A 215 15.87 4.70 4.77
N SER A 216 16.00 5.33 5.94
CA SER A 216 15.19 6.48 6.33
C SER A 216 15.60 7.78 5.62
N GLY A 217 16.86 7.91 5.23
CA GLY A 217 17.43 9.14 4.67
C GLY A 217 17.25 9.30 3.17
N LYS A 218 17.31 8.23 2.38
CA LYS A 218 17.08 8.28 0.93
C LYS A 218 15.60 8.36 0.59
N LEU A 219 14.73 7.78 1.42
CA LEU A 219 13.27 7.86 1.27
C LEU A 219 12.68 9.17 1.82
N ALA A 220 13.38 9.87 2.74
CA ALA A 220 12.84 11.03 3.45
C ALA A 220 13.33 12.41 2.96
N ARG A 221 14.31 12.50 2.05
CA ARG A 221 14.86 13.78 1.58
C ARG A 221 14.65 14.03 0.09
N GLY A 222 13.38 14.25 -0.28
CA GLY A 222 13.00 14.87 -1.54
C GLY A 222 11.70 15.63 -1.34
N ARG A 223 11.79 16.97 -1.20
CA ARG A 223 10.62 17.83 -1.38
C ARG A 223 10.02 17.52 -2.75
N HIS A 224 8.79 16.99 -2.78
CA HIS A 224 7.99 16.80 -4.01
C HIS A 224 8.58 15.88 -5.09
N THR A 225 8.99 14.64 -4.75
CA THR A 225 9.22 13.62 -5.76
C THR A 225 8.49 12.34 -5.38
N THR A 226 7.84 11.75 -6.36
CA THR A 226 7.15 10.47 -6.37
C THR A 226 7.89 9.45 -5.49
N ARG A 227 7.22 8.94 -4.46
CA ARG A 227 7.78 7.96 -3.54
C ARG A 227 8.20 6.73 -4.35
N HIS A 228 9.51 6.51 -4.47
CA HIS A 228 10.02 5.30 -5.11
C HIS A 228 9.76 4.12 -4.18
N ILE A 229 9.02 3.15 -4.68
CA ILE A 229 8.78 1.86 -4.02
C ILE A 229 9.77 0.88 -4.63
N GLU A 230 10.46 0.13 -3.79
CA GLU A 230 11.37 -0.93 -4.18
C GLU A 230 11.08 -2.17 -3.33
N LEU A 231 11.07 -3.34 -3.98
CA LEU A 231 10.99 -4.63 -3.31
C LEU A 231 12.40 -5.15 -3.05
N PHE A 232 12.65 -5.50 -1.81
CA PHE A 232 13.90 -6.11 -1.37
C PHE A 232 13.73 -7.63 -1.33
N GLU A 233 14.63 -8.34 -1.97
CA GLU A 233 14.64 -9.79 -1.94
C GLU A 233 15.15 -10.30 -0.60
N LEU A 234 14.44 -11.27 -0.04
CA LEU A 234 14.84 -11.98 1.17
C LEU A 234 15.54 -13.30 0.79
N PRO A 235 16.51 -13.79 1.61
CA PRO A 235 17.24 -15.04 1.32
C PRO A 235 16.36 -16.27 1.10
N ASN A 236 15.13 -16.23 1.63
CA ASN A 236 14.13 -17.30 1.53
C ASN A 236 13.16 -17.14 0.35
N GLY A 237 13.48 -16.29 -0.63
CA GLY A 237 12.68 -16.05 -1.84
C GLY A 237 11.49 -15.11 -1.64
N GLY A 238 11.30 -14.53 -0.45
CA GLY A 238 10.28 -13.50 -0.22
C GLY A 238 10.72 -12.13 -0.76
N LEU A 239 9.75 -11.25 -0.99
CA LEU A 239 9.97 -9.86 -1.39
C LEU A 239 9.36 -8.92 -0.32
N LEU A 240 10.13 -7.96 0.15
CA LEU A 240 9.72 -7.03 1.20
C LEU A 240 9.69 -5.59 0.67
N ALA A 241 8.55 -4.92 0.85
CA ALA A 241 8.40 -3.50 0.53
C ALA A 241 8.44 -2.64 1.80
N ASP A 242 9.37 -1.68 1.87
CA ASP A 242 9.30 -0.61 2.87
C ASP A 242 8.39 0.51 2.35
N THR A 243 7.34 0.82 3.09
CA THR A 243 6.27 1.69 2.60
C THR A 243 6.03 2.86 3.53
N PRO A 244 6.55 4.04 3.22
CA PRO A 244 6.29 5.24 4.02
C PRO A 244 4.81 5.67 4.07
N GLY A 245 3.95 5.14 3.18
CA GLY A 245 2.53 5.48 3.12
C GLY A 245 1.64 4.86 4.21
N PHE A 246 2.09 3.75 4.83
CA PHE A 246 1.37 3.07 5.91
C PHE A 246 1.76 3.57 7.32
N ASN A 247 2.61 4.58 7.44
CA ASN A 247 3.07 5.08 8.74
C ASN A 247 2.03 5.97 9.46
N GLN A 248 1.05 6.46 8.74
CA GLN A 248 -0.11 7.17 9.28
C GLN A 248 -1.35 6.69 8.52
N PRO A 249 -2.04 5.66 9.02
CA PRO A 249 -3.23 5.14 8.37
C PRO A 249 -4.36 6.15 8.42
N ASP A 250 -4.80 6.61 7.24
CA ASP A 250 -6.02 7.39 7.09
C ASP A 250 -7.23 6.44 7.21
N MET A 251 -8.31 6.94 7.81
CA MET A 251 -9.57 6.20 7.95
C MET A 251 -10.44 6.47 6.72
N ASP A 252 -10.10 5.80 5.60
CA ASP A 252 -10.79 5.97 4.30
C ASP A 252 -11.94 4.98 4.10
N CYS A 253 -12.32 4.25 5.17
CA CYS A 253 -13.35 3.21 5.09
C CYS A 253 -14.76 3.79 5.12
N VAL A 254 -15.68 3.04 4.53
CA VAL A 254 -17.12 3.30 4.61
C VAL A 254 -17.59 2.95 6.03
N PRO A 255 -18.41 3.80 6.68
CA PRO A 255 -18.88 3.55 8.06
C PRO A 255 -19.49 2.16 8.28
N GLU A 256 -20.27 1.68 7.31
CA GLU A 256 -20.98 0.40 7.35
C GLU A 256 -20.03 -0.79 7.30
N GLU A 257 -18.83 -0.63 6.71
CA GLU A 257 -17.84 -1.70 6.59
C GLU A 257 -16.88 -1.74 7.78
N LEU A 258 -16.75 -0.65 8.53
CA LEU A 258 -15.76 -0.52 9.60
C LEU A 258 -15.82 -1.67 10.62
N ILE A 259 -17.01 -2.12 10.96
CA ILE A 259 -17.20 -3.18 11.96
C ILE A 259 -16.56 -4.52 11.54
N TYR A 260 -16.51 -4.79 10.25
CA TYR A 260 -15.94 -6.02 9.71
C TYR A 260 -14.40 -6.04 9.77
N TYR A 261 -13.76 -4.91 10.05
CA TYR A 261 -12.31 -4.83 10.27
C TYR A 261 -11.89 -5.13 11.71
N PHE A 262 -12.84 -5.55 12.56
CA PHE A 262 -12.61 -6.01 13.92
C PHE A 262 -12.91 -7.52 14.02
N PRO A 263 -11.87 -8.37 14.17
CA PRO A 263 -12.10 -9.82 14.28
C PRO A 263 -13.03 -10.22 15.42
N GLU A 264 -13.02 -9.47 16.54
CA GLU A 264 -13.93 -9.70 17.68
C GLU A 264 -15.40 -9.48 17.29
N ALA A 265 -15.66 -8.45 16.50
CA ALA A 265 -17.00 -8.16 16.01
C ALA A 265 -17.45 -9.19 14.97
N ARG A 266 -16.55 -9.60 14.05
CA ARG A 266 -16.84 -10.67 13.08
C ARG A 266 -17.23 -11.98 13.77
N LYS A 267 -16.55 -12.35 14.88
CA LYS A 267 -16.91 -13.54 15.67
C LYS A 267 -18.33 -13.46 16.22
N ARG A 268 -18.77 -12.28 16.71
CA ARG A 268 -20.12 -12.05 17.22
C ARG A 268 -21.15 -12.11 16.08
N LEU A 269 -20.87 -11.47 14.95
CA LEU A 269 -21.75 -11.48 13.77
C LEU A 269 -21.85 -12.86 13.11
N ALA A 270 -20.86 -13.73 13.28
CA ALA A 270 -20.92 -15.11 12.81
C ALA A 270 -21.88 -15.99 13.62
N VAL A 271 -22.16 -15.61 14.87
CA VAL A 271 -23.07 -16.36 15.78
C VAL A 271 -24.50 -15.87 15.65
N ALA A 272 -24.69 -14.54 15.51
CA ALA A 272 -26.01 -13.94 15.44
C ALA A 272 -25.99 -12.67 14.56
N SER A 273 -27.14 -12.28 14.02
CA SER A 273 -27.31 -11.05 13.22
C SER A 273 -27.99 -9.96 14.04
N CYS A 274 -27.67 -8.70 13.75
CA CYS A 274 -28.40 -7.57 14.27
C CYS A 274 -29.82 -7.51 13.69
N ARG A 275 -30.74 -6.90 14.42
CA ARG A 275 -32.13 -6.75 13.99
C ARG A 275 -32.25 -5.87 12.74
N PHE A 276 -31.42 -4.83 12.62
CA PHE A 276 -31.44 -3.87 11.52
C PHE A 276 -30.28 -4.13 10.56
N SER A 277 -30.56 -4.10 9.25
CA SER A 277 -29.56 -4.30 8.20
C SER A 277 -28.57 -3.14 8.03
N ASP A 278 -28.96 -1.95 8.46
CA ASP A 278 -28.18 -0.70 8.46
C ASP A 278 -27.59 -0.36 9.84
N CYS A 279 -27.49 -1.34 10.72
CA CYS A 279 -26.98 -1.19 12.07
C CYS A 279 -25.51 -0.73 12.06
N LEU A 280 -25.26 0.44 12.63
CA LEU A 280 -23.90 0.95 12.85
C LEU A 280 -23.33 0.54 14.22
N HIS A 281 -23.99 -0.37 14.93
CA HIS A 281 -23.54 -1.00 16.18
C HIS A 281 -23.25 0.01 17.32
N ARG A 282 -23.95 1.14 17.32
CA ARG A 282 -23.80 2.23 18.29
C ARG A 282 -24.89 2.17 19.36
N ASP A 283 -26.11 2.55 19.00
CA ASP A 283 -27.24 2.71 19.91
C ASP A 283 -28.47 1.87 19.51
N GLU A 284 -28.36 1.14 18.40
CA GLU A 284 -29.46 0.34 17.86
C GLU A 284 -29.88 -0.76 18.84
N PRO A 285 -31.19 -0.93 19.08
CA PRO A 285 -31.67 -1.99 19.93
C PRO A 285 -31.42 -3.38 19.33
N GLU A 286 -31.21 -4.36 20.19
CA GLU A 286 -30.95 -5.74 19.80
C GLU A 286 -29.69 -5.90 18.88
N CYS A 287 -28.69 -5.01 19.06
CA CYS A 287 -27.41 -5.10 18.39
C CYS A 287 -26.55 -6.20 19.06
N VAL A 288 -26.09 -7.17 18.29
CA VAL A 288 -25.28 -8.30 18.79
C VAL A 288 -23.81 -7.95 18.98
N VAL A 289 -23.35 -6.85 18.40
CA VAL A 289 -21.94 -6.40 18.47
C VAL A 289 -21.71 -5.40 19.61
N ARG A 290 -22.71 -4.57 19.92
CA ARG A 290 -22.61 -3.57 20.98
C ARG A 290 -22.29 -4.22 22.32
N GLY A 291 -21.37 -3.65 23.08
CA GLY A 291 -21.09 -4.04 24.46
C GLY A 291 -19.63 -4.40 24.74
N ASP A 292 -19.42 -5.30 25.69
CA ASP A 292 -18.16 -5.54 26.38
C ASP A 292 -17.11 -6.27 25.54
N TRP A 293 -16.43 -5.55 24.67
CA TRP A 293 -15.18 -5.99 24.08
C TRP A 293 -14.20 -4.81 24.07
N GLU A 294 -12.95 -5.10 24.31
CA GLU A 294 -11.94 -4.12 24.69
C GLU A 294 -11.80 -2.95 23.70
N ARG A 295 -11.89 -3.21 22.39
CA ARG A 295 -11.75 -2.17 21.37
C ARG A 295 -13.06 -1.51 20.94
N TYR A 296 -14.17 -1.72 21.68
CA TYR A 296 -15.45 -1.12 21.30
C TYR A 296 -15.42 0.41 21.34
N GLU A 297 -14.72 1.00 22.31
CA GLU A 297 -14.52 2.47 22.37
C GLU A 297 -13.71 2.96 21.18
N HIS A 298 -12.65 2.24 20.81
CA HIS A 298 -11.88 2.56 19.58
C HIS A 298 -12.79 2.50 18.34
N TYR A 299 -13.66 1.50 18.26
CA TYR A 299 -14.62 1.38 17.17
C TYR A 299 -15.51 2.60 17.05
N LEU A 300 -16.08 3.08 18.17
CA LEU A 300 -16.95 4.26 18.16
C LEU A 300 -16.23 5.52 17.68
N GLU A 301 -15.01 5.74 18.13
CA GLU A 301 -14.20 6.89 17.69
C GLU A 301 -13.85 6.80 16.18
N PHE A 302 -13.50 5.62 15.69
CA PHE A 302 -13.23 5.42 14.27
C PHE A 302 -14.49 5.55 13.41
N LEU A 303 -15.64 5.13 13.93
CA LEU A 303 -16.93 5.30 13.26
C LEU A 303 -17.27 6.79 13.10
N ASP A 304 -17.08 7.59 14.15
CA ASP A 304 -17.29 9.03 14.07
C ASP A 304 -16.36 9.69 13.05
N ALA A 305 -15.09 9.27 13.01
CA ALA A 305 -14.13 9.74 12.01
C ALA A 305 -14.52 9.35 10.57
N ALA A 306 -14.99 8.11 10.36
CA ALA A 306 -15.44 7.62 9.06
C ALA A 306 -16.68 8.37 8.57
N ILE A 307 -17.68 8.61 9.44
CA ILE A 307 -18.87 9.40 9.13
C ILE A 307 -18.51 10.83 8.76
N ALA A 308 -17.61 11.46 9.53
CA ALA A 308 -17.14 12.82 9.26
C ALA A 308 -16.42 12.90 7.89
N HIS A 309 -15.57 11.93 7.58
CA HIS A 309 -14.87 11.84 6.30
C HIS A 309 -15.85 11.66 5.14
N GLN A 310 -16.81 10.74 5.24
CA GLN A 310 -17.84 10.52 4.23
C GLN A 310 -18.67 11.79 3.99
N THR A 311 -19.04 12.49 5.07
CA THR A 311 -19.76 13.76 4.99
C THR A 311 -18.96 14.83 4.25
N GLN A 312 -17.66 14.92 4.51
CA GLN A 312 -16.77 15.86 3.81
C GLN A 312 -16.66 15.52 2.31
N LEU A 313 -16.54 14.23 1.94
CA LEU A 313 -16.52 13.80 0.54
C LEU A 313 -17.83 14.18 -0.18
N HIS A 314 -19.00 13.99 0.45
CA HIS A 314 -20.28 14.39 -0.11
C HIS A 314 -20.44 15.92 -0.24
N GLN A 315 -19.75 16.71 0.61
CA GLN A 315 -19.76 18.17 0.53
C GLN A 315 -18.75 18.72 -0.49
N GLN A 316 -17.71 17.98 -0.84
CA GLN A 316 -16.82 18.35 -1.91
C GLN A 316 -17.59 18.26 -3.23
N ALA A 317 -17.73 19.42 -3.90
CA ALA A 317 -18.39 19.47 -5.19
C ALA A 317 -17.65 18.54 -6.15
N ASP A 318 -18.36 17.51 -6.64
CA ASP A 318 -17.87 16.59 -7.65
C ASP A 318 -17.24 17.40 -8.81
N PRO A 319 -15.94 17.24 -9.13
CA PRO A 319 -15.32 17.94 -10.22
C PRO A 319 -15.96 17.64 -11.59
N GLU A 320 -16.64 16.48 -11.73
CA GLU A 320 -17.39 16.10 -12.92
C GLU A 320 -18.84 16.59 -12.90
N SER A 321 -19.34 17.07 -11.77
CA SER A 321 -20.68 17.62 -11.67
C SER A 321 -20.84 18.86 -12.54
N SER A 322 -21.86 18.89 -13.38
CA SER A 322 -22.25 20.05 -14.17
C SER A 322 -22.79 21.23 -13.32
N MET A 323 -22.88 21.05 -12.01
CA MET A 323 -23.43 22.05 -11.08
C MET A 323 -22.39 22.60 -10.11
N LYS A 324 -22.46 23.90 -9.77
CA LYS A 324 -21.66 24.57 -8.73
C LYS A 324 -22.54 24.86 -7.52
N LEU A 325 -22.00 24.57 -6.34
CA LEU A 325 -22.60 25.03 -5.08
C LEU A 325 -22.30 26.53 -4.91
N LYS A 326 -23.32 27.34 -4.76
CA LYS A 326 -23.19 28.78 -4.47
C LYS A 326 -23.82 29.11 -3.15
N SER A 327 -23.01 29.54 -2.19
CA SER A 327 -23.53 30.09 -0.94
C SER A 327 -23.88 31.56 -1.13
N LYS A 328 -25.11 31.97 -0.85
CA LYS A 328 -25.47 33.40 -0.86
C LYS A 328 -24.97 34.04 0.44
N SER A 329 -24.08 35.00 0.33
CA SER A 329 -23.46 35.70 1.47
C SER A 329 -24.35 36.72 2.18
N LYS A 330 -25.66 36.77 1.94
CA LYS A 330 -26.60 37.63 2.66
C LYS A 330 -27.86 36.88 3.03
N GLY A 331 -27.96 36.51 4.30
CA GLY A 331 -29.16 36.02 4.95
C GLY A 331 -29.41 34.52 4.86
N LYS A 332 -29.46 33.86 6.02
CA LYS A 332 -29.82 32.45 6.29
C LYS A 332 -29.41 31.44 5.23
N GLY A 333 -28.28 30.80 5.45
CA GLY A 333 -27.58 29.77 4.72
C GLY A 333 -28.38 28.72 3.93
N GLN A 334 -28.95 29.10 2.80
CA GLN A 334 -29.44 28.16 1.82
C GLN A 334 -28.39 28.04 0.69
N SER A 335 -27.81 26.87 0.57
CA SER A 335 -26.94 26.51 -0.55
C SER A 335 -27.83 26.19 -1.76
N GLN A 336 -27.54 26.80 -2.90
CA GLN A 336 -28.29 26.58 -4.14
C GLN A 336 -27.29 26.08 -5.22
N TYR A 337 -27.66 25.02 -5.92
CA TYR A 337 -26.88 24.49 -7.05
C TYR A 337 -27.15 25.32 -8.30
N GLU A 338 -26.09 25.83 -8.92
CA GLU A 338 -26.15 26.50 -10.23
C GLU A 338 -25.33 25.70 -11.26
N PRO A 339 -25.74 25.62 -12.54
CA PRO A 339 -24.96 24.96 -13.59
C PRO A 339 -23.56 25.56 -13.70
N LYS A 340 -22.53 24.72 -13.79
CA LYS A 340 -21.18 25.17 -14.17
C LYS A 340 -21.22 25.66 -15.62
N LEU A 341 -20.95 26.94 -15.83
CA LEU A 341 -20.70 27.44 -17.18
C LEU A 341 -19.37 26.85 -17.65
N GLU A 342 -19.35 26.29 -18.87
CA GLU A 342 -18.13 25.77 -19.49
C GLU A 342 -16.99 26.82 -19.46
N SER A 343 -15.75 26.35 -19.34
CA SER A 343 -14.59 27.22 -19.25
C SER A 343 -14.51 28.15 -20.46
N LYS A 344 -13.87 29.30 -20.29
CA LYS A 344 -13.73 30.43 -21.29
C LYS A 344 -13.36 30.02 -22.71
N LYS A 345 -13.08 28.75 -23.00
CA LYS A 345 -12.68 28.22 -24.32
C LYS A 345 -13.72 28.44 -25.42
N TYR A 346 -15.01 28.67 -25.06
CA TYR A 346 -16.13 28.93 -25.98
C TYR A 346 -16.78 30.32 -25.82
N ARG A 347 -16.19 31.19 -24.95
CA ARG A 347 -16.64 32.59 -24.95
C ARG A 347 -16.16 33.24 -26.24
N ARG A 348 -17.13 33.74 -27.05
CA ARG A 348 -16.82 34.63 -28.17
C ARG A 348 -15.83 35.69 -27.71
N ILE A 349 -14.67 35.74 -28.33
CA ILE A 349 -13.66 36.78 -28.15
C ILE A 349 -14.35 38.14 -28.32
N SER A 350 -14.18 39.01 -27.35
CA SER A 350 -14.83 40.32 -27.43
C SER A 350 -14.32 41.05 -28.66
N ARG A 351 -15.15 41.86 -29.33
CA ARG A 351 -14.71 42.69 -30.48
C ARG A 351 -13.49 43.53 -30.16
N LYS A 352 -13.32 43.95 -28.89
CA LYS A 352 -12.18 44.73 -28.44
C LYS A 352 -10.88 43.89 -28.42
N THR A 353 -10.95 42.64 -28.04
CA THR A 353 -9.78 41.72 -28.06
C THR A 353 -9.41 41.36 -29.49
N GLN A 354 -10.39 41.11 -30.36
CA GLN A 354 -10.12 40.89 -31.78
C GLN A 354 -9.46 42.09 -32.48
N LEU A 355 -9.85 43.32 -32.11
CA LEU A 355 -9.20 44.56 -32.64
C LEU A 355 -7.78 44.74 -32.11
N GLN A 356 -7.52 44.34 -30.88
CA GLN A 356 -6.15 44.39 -30.31
C GLN A 356 -5.24 43.35 -30.96
N ASP A 357 -5.71 42.13 -31.15
CA ASP A 357 -4.96 41.08 -31.84
C ASP A 357 -4.67 41.43 -33.30
N LEU A 358 -5.61 42.11 -33.99
CA LEU A 358 -5.42 42.62 -35.35
C LEU A 358 -4.40 43.79 -35.38
N GLN A 359 -4.41 44.70 -34.40
CA GLN A 359 -3.42 45.79 -34.30
C GLN A 359 -2.01 45.32 -33.97
N GLU A 360 -1.86 44.21 -33.18
CA GLU A 360 -0.56 43.56 -32.94
C GLU A 360 -0.02 42.92 -34.22
N LEU A 361 -0.86 42.18 -34.97
CA LEU A 361 -0.47 41.57 -36.25
C LEU A 361 0.01 42.61 -37.29
N TYR A 362 -0.60 43.79 -37.35
CA TYR A 362 -0.16 44.87 -38.28
C TYR A 362 1.10 45.65 -37.79
N ARG A 363 1.49 45.48 -36.53
CA ARG A 363 2.73 46.05 -35.98
C ARG A 363 3.97 45.20 -36.25
N ASP A 364 3.81 43.93 -36.47
CA ASP A 364 4.89 42.96 -36.73
C ASP A 364 5.22 42.86 -38.24
N GLU A 365 4.49 43.61 -39.12
CA GLU A 365 4.73 43.67 -40.56
C GLU A 365 5.37 45.03 -41.03
N GLU A 366 5.68 45.95 -40.11
CA GLU A 366 6.51 47.13 -40.35
C GLU A 366 7.91 46.98 -39.73
#